data_3acd60db1b1d539383501fa7333be3ad
#
_entry.id   3acd60db1b1d539383501fa7333be3ad
#
_cell.length_a   1.000
_cell.length_b   1.000
_cell.length_c   1.000
_cell.angle_alpha   90.00
_cell.angle_beta   90.00
_cell.angle_gamma   90.00
#
_symmetry.space_group_name_H-M   'P 1'
#
loop_
_entity.id
_entity.type
_entity.pdbx_description
1 polymer ?
#
loop_
_entity_poly.entity_id
_entity_poly.type
_entity_poly.pdbx_seq_one_letter_code
_entity_poly.pdbx_strand_id
1 'polypeptide(L)'
;MIEKDTIRLLRECDAGTKMGIESITQVIDHVENHTFKDTLSKCRNEHKLLENEINSQLDRFMDEGKEPNPMAKSMSWLKTNMKLAMDDSDKTVACLMTDGCNMGVKSLNKYLNEFKAADEKSKDIAKKLINLEQKLSEDIRQYL
;
A
#
# COMPACT_ATOMS: atom_id res chain seq x y z
N MET A 1 -16.56 18.03 -10.56
CA MET A 1 -15.19 18.12 -10.90
C MET A 1 -14.26 17.96 -9.72
N ILE A 2 -14.04 18.94 -8.85
CA ILE A 2 -13.15 18.78 -7.68
C ILE A 2 -13.61 17.63 -6.78
N GLU A 3 -14.89 17.64 -6.42
CA GLU A 3 -15.46 16.61 -5.55
C GLU A 3 -15.34 15.21 -6.18
N LYS A 4 -15.66 15.07 -7.45
CA LYS A 4 -15.60 13.79 -8.16
C LYS A 4 -14.18 13.22 -8.19
N ASP A 5 -13.20 14.04 -8.54
CA ASP A 5 -11.80 13.62 -8.59
C ASP A 5 -11.28 13.33 -7.17
N THR A 6 -11.69 14.15 -6.20
CA THR A 6 -11.34 13.94 -4.78
C THR A 6 -11.81 12.58 -4.28
N ILE A 7 -13.08 12.23 -4.53
CA ILE A 7 -13.62 10.93 -4.13
C ILE A 7 -12.90 9.79 -4.83
N ARG A 8 -12.65 9.92 -6.13
CA ARG A 8 -11.95 8.89 -6.92
C ARG A 8 -10.54 8.66 -6.40
N LEU A 9 -9.80 9.74 -6.14
CA LEU A 9 -8.44 9.63 -5.62
C LEU A 9 -8.43 8.98 -4.22
N LEU A 10 -9.34 9.40 -3.35
CA LEU A 10 -9.47 8.82 -2.01
C LEU A 10 -9.81 7.34 -2.06
N ARG A 11 -10.67 6.91 -2.97
CA ARG A 11 -11.01 5.50 -3.17
C ARG A 11 -9.78 4.68 -3.56
N GLU A 12 -8.96 5.19 -4.47
CA GLU A 12 -7.74 4.49 -4.89
C GLU A 12 -6.71 4.45 -3.77
N CYS A 13 -6.60 5.52 -2.98
CA CYS A 13 -5.76 5.52 -1.78
C CYS A 13 -6.24 4.51 -0.74
N ASP A 14 -7.56 4.40 -0.55
CA ASP A 14 -8.15 3.42 0.36
C ASP A 14 -7.80 1.99 -0.05
N ALA A 15 -8.01 1.65 -1.32
CA ALA A 15 -7.66 0.35 -1.87
C ALA A 15 -6.16 0.06 -1.74
N GLY A 16 -5.31 1.04 -2.04
CA GLY A 16 -3.86 0.90 -1.95
C GLY A 16 -3.38 0.68 -0.52
N THR A 17 -3.96 1.40 0.44
CA THR A 17 -3.62 1.27 1.85
C THR A 17 -4.01 -0.11 2.39
N LYS A 18 -5.20 -0.58 2.06
CA LYS A 18 -5.67 -1.93 2.42
C LYS A 18 -4.77 -3.01 1.84
N MET A 19 -4.37 -2.85 0.59
CA MET A 19 -3.45 -3.79 -0.08
C MET A 19 -2.09 -3.82 0.63
N GLY A 20 -1.56 -2.67 1.02
CA GLY A 20 -0.30 -2.57 1.75
C GLY A 20 -0.35 -3.28 3.10
N ILE A 21 -1.40 -3.04 3.88
CA ILE A 21 -1.61 -3.68 5.18
C ILE A 21 -1.70 -5.20 5.02
N GLU A 22 -2.49 -5.66 4.07
CA GLU A 22 -2.68 -7.09 3.83
C GLU A 22 -1.39 -7.77 3.35
N SER A 23 -0.65 -7.14 2.45
CA SER A 23 0.61 -7.68 1.94
C SER A 23 1.63 -7.87 3.07
N ILE A 24 1.78 -6.87 3.94
CA ILE A 24 2.67 -6.97 5.09
C ILE A 24 2.19 -8.07 6.04
N THR A 25 0.90 -8.14 6.31
CA THR A 25 0.32 -9.14 7.21
C THR A 25 0.58 -10.56 6.72
N GLN A 26 0.54 -10.78 5.40
CA GLN A 26 0.81 -12.10 4.81
C GLN A 26 2.26 -12.55 4.97
N VAL A 27 3.22 -11.65 5.00
CA VAL A 27 4.65 -12.01 4.97
C VAL A 27 5.35 -11.86 6.31
N ILE A 28 4.83 -11.06 7.23
CA ILE A 28 5.55 -10.66 8.45
C ILE A 28 5.94 -11.85 9.34
N ASP A 29 5.11 -12.89 9.38
CA ASP A 29 5.39 -14.07 10.20
C ASP A 29 6.49 -14.96 9.62
N HIS A 30 6.84 -14.76 8.35
CA HIS A 30 7.92 -15.50 7.69
C HIS A 30 9.29 -14.84 7.87
N VAL A 31 9.33 -13.60 8.38
CA VAL A 31 10.57 -12.84 8.54
C VAL A 31 11.29 -13.27 9.82
N GLU A 32 12.54 -13.64 9.69
CA GLU A 32 13.39 -14.06 10.82
C GLU A 32 14.19 -12.90 11.43
N ASN A 33 14.68 -11.99 10.61
CA ASN A 33 15.46 -10.83 11.07
C ASN A 33 14.57 -9.87 11.85
N HIS A 34 14.91 -9.60 13.10
CA HIS A 34 14.10 -8.75 13.99
C HIS A 34 13.98 -7.31 13.49
N THR A 35 15.06 -6.73 12.98
CA THR A 35 15.04 -5.36 12.45
C THR A 35 14.13 -5.25 11.24
N PHE A 36 14.18 -6.23 10.35
CA PHE A 36 13.30 -6.29 9.17
C PHE A 36 11.83 -6.41 9.61
N LYS A 37 11.56 -7.30 10.56
CA LYS A 37 10.21 -7.50 11.09
C LYS A 37 9.67 -6.22 11.73
N ASP A 38 10.50 -5.50 12.48
CA ASP A 38 10.13 -4.22 13.10
C ASP A 38 9.85 -3.16 12.04
N THR A 39 10.65 -3.10 10.98
CA THR A 39 10.44 -2.18 9.85
C THR A 39 9.09 -2.43 9.18
N LEU A 40 8.75 -3.69 8.93
CA LEU A 40 7.46 -4.06 8.34
C LEU A 40 6.30 -3.72 9.28
N SER A 41 6.44 -4.02 10.57
CA SER A 41 5.42 -3.72 11.57
C SER A 41 5.15 -2.22 11.67
N LYS A 42 6.20 -1.42 11.71
CA LYS A 42 6.09 0.04 11.75
C LYS A 42 5.41 0.59 10.49
N CYS A 43 5.80 0.11 9.34
CA CYS A 43 5.19 0.51 8.07
C CYS A 43 3.70 0.15 8.03
N ARG A 44 3.33 -1.03 8.49
CA ARG A 44 1.93 -1.45 8.59
C ARG A 44 1.13 -0.52 9.50
N ASN A 45 1.68 -0.13 10.63
CA ASN A 45 1.03 0.80 11.56
C ASN A 45 0.84 2.18 10.94
N GLU A 46 1.82 2.66 10.19
CA GLU A 46 1.72 3.94 9.47
C GLU A 46 0.63 3.87 8.38
N HIS A 47 0.50 2.74 7.69
CA HIS A 47 -0.60 2.51 6.75
C HIS A 47 -1.96 2.55 7.45
N LYS A 48 -2.07 1.95 8.63
CA LYS A 48 -3.34 1.96 9.40
C LYS A 48 -3.73 3.38 9.84
N LEU A 49 -2.76 4.19 10.25
CA LEU A 49 -3.02 5.59 10.59
C LEU A 49 -3.51 6.37 9.36
N LEU A 50 -2.89 6.13 8.22
CA LEU A 50 -3.29 6.77 6.98
C LEU A 50 -4.67 6.31 6.52
N GLU A 51 -4.99 5.03 6.71
CA GLU A 51 -6.33 4.48 6.44
C GLU A 51 -7.40 5.21 7.24
N ASN A 52 -7.15 5.49 8.52
CA ASN A 52 -8.08 6.26 9.35
C ASN A 52 -8.29 7.67 8.80
N GLU A 53 -7.22 8.32 8.33
CA GLU A 53 -7.29 9.64 7.72
C GLU A 53 -8.11 9.61 6.41
N ILE A 54 -7.88 8.58 5.58
CA ILE A 54 -8.63 8.37 4.33
C ILE A 54 -10.11 8.16 4.63
N ASN A 55 -10.43 7.31 5.59
CA ASN A 55 -11.82 7.02 5.97
C ASN A 55 -12.52 8.29 6.47
N SER A 56 -11.84 9.11 7.25
CA SER A 56 -12.37 10.39 7.72
C SER A 56 -12.72 11.32 6.55
N GLN A 57 -11.88 11.36 5.53
CA GLN A 57 -12.14 12.17 4.33
C GLN A 57 -13.29 11.60 3.49
N LEU A 58 -13.35 10.27 3.34
CA LEU A 58 -14.44 9.62 2.60
C LEU A 58 -15.79 9.81 3.30
N ASP A 59 -15.81 9.79 4.63
CA ASP A 59 -17.03 10.03 5.42
C ASP A 59 -17.63 11.40 5.15
N ARG A 60 -16.81 12.41 4.87
CA ARG A 60 -17.28 13.75 4.49
C ARG A 60 -18.16 13.73 3.24
N PHE A 61 -17.95 12.77 2.36
CA PHE A 61 -18.69 12.59 1.11
C PHE A 61 -19.69 11.43 1.20
N MET A 62 -19.88 10.86 2.38
CA MET A 62 -20.73 9.68 2.60
C MET A 62 -20.36 8.54 1.66
N ASP A 63 -19.05 8.31 1.46
CA ASP A 63 -18.51 7.29 0.57
C ASP A 63 -17.91 6.16 1.38
N GLU A 64 -18.17 4.94 0.95
CA GLU A 64 -17.70 3.72 1.66
C GLU A 64 -16.26 3.34 1.31
N GLY A 65 -15.64 4.02 0.35
CA GLY A 65 -14.31 3.69 -0.11
C GLY A 65 -14.30 2.58 -1.16
N LYS A 66 -13.14 1.95 -1.31
CA LYS A 66 -12.94 0.92 -2.32
C LYS A 66 -12.07 -0.20 -1.79
N GLU A 67 -12.54 -1.43 -1.92
CA GLU A 67 -11.73 -2.60 -1.68
C GLU A 67 -10.69 -2.77 -2.81
N PRO A 68 -9.53 -3.40 -2.54
CA PRO A 68 -8.59 -3.76 -3.60
C PRO A 68 -9.29 -4.58 -4.67
N ASN A 69 -8.88 -4.41 -5.94
CA ASN A 69 -9.44 -5.18 -7.04
C ASN A 69 -9.32 -6.67 -6.70
N PRO A 70 -10.45 -7.43 -6.67
CA PRO A 70 -10.43 -8.84 -6.28
C PRO A 70 -9.48 -9.69 -7.13
N MET A 71 -9.39 -9.40 -8.43
CA MET A 71 -8.50 -10.13 -9.34
C MET A 71 -7.04 -9.85 -9.01
N ALA A 72 -6.68 -8.57 -8.84
CA ALA A 72 -5.32 -8.18 -8.48
C ALA A 72 -4.92 -8.74 -7.11
N LYS A 73 -5.84 -8.70 -6.16
CA LYS A 73 -5.66 -9.25 -4.82
C LYS A 73 -5.42 -10.76 -4.87
N SER A 74 -6.24 -11.51 -5.62
CA SER A 74 -6.10 -12.96 -5.77
C SER A 74 -4.79 -13.35 -6.46
N MET A 75 -4.39 -12.63 -7.50
CA MET A 75 -3.12 -12.87 -8.20
C MET A 75 -1.93 -12.56 -7.32
N SER A 76 -1.97 -11.45 -6.58
CA SER A 76 -0.90 -11.08 -5.66
C SER A 76 -0.76 -12.12 -4.55
N TRP A 77 -1.87 -12.56 -3.96
CA TRP A 77 -1.90 -13.59 -2.93
C TRP A 77 -1.32 -14.91 -3.45
N LEU A 78 -1.76 -15.35 -4.63
CA LEU A 78 -1.28 -16.58 -5.26
C LEU A 78 0.23 -16.53 -5.50
N LYS A 79 0.72 -15.42 -6.07
CA LYS A 79 2.15 -15.21 -6.32
C LYS A 79 2.95 -15.26 -5.03
N THR A 80 2.48 -14.55 -3.99
CA THR A 80 3.13 -14.51 -2.68
C THR A 80 3.19 -15.90 -2.06
N ASN A 81 2.07 -16.62 -2.04
CA ASN A 81 2.02 -17.95 -1.45
C ASN A 81 2.86 -18.96 -2.20
N MET A 82 2.88 -18.93 -3.53
CA MET A 82 3.74 -19.80 -4.33
C MET A 82 5.21 -19.58 -4.03
N LYS A 83 5.64 -18.32 -3.99
CA LYS A 83 7.06 -18.01 -3.71
C LYS A 83 7.46 -18.37 -2.29
N LEU A 84 6.60 -18.11 -1.30
CA LEU A 84 6.87 -18.46 0.09
C LEU A 84 6.87 -19.96 0.32
N ALA A 85 6.06 -20.73 -0.42
CA ALA A 85 6.07 -22.19 -0.36
C ALA A 85 7.36 -22.78 -0.92
N MET A 86 7.99 -22.10 -1.89
CA MET A 86 9.26 -22.52 -2.48
C MET A 86 10.47 -22.02 -1.70
N ASP A 87 10.38 -20.82 -1.15
CA ASP A 87 11.45 -20.17 -0.40
C ASP A 87 10.84 -19.06 0.48
N ASP A 88 10.84 -19.27 1.79
CA ASP A 88 10.30 -18.33 2.78
C ASP A 88 11.38 -17.45 3.44
N SER A 89 12.55 -17.34 2.81
CA SER A 89 13.66 -16.54 3.34
C SER A 89 13.33 -15.04 3.38
N ASP A 90 14.06 -14.31 4.23
CA ASP A 90 13.97 -12.85 4.29
C ASP A 90 14.24 -12.21 2.93
N LYS A 91 15.15 -12.77 2.16
CA LYS A 91 15.45 -12.31 0.80
C LYS A 91 14.21 -12.39 -0.11
N THR A 92 13.48 -13.49 -0.05
CA THR A 92 12.24 -13.66 -0.84
C THR A 92 11.18 -12.65 -0.40
N VAL A 93 11.00 -12.47 0.91
CA VAL A 93 10.06 -11.47 1.44
C VAL A 93 10.46 -10.07 0.98
N ALA A 94 11.75 -9.72 1.04
CA ALA A 94 12.24 -8.42 0.59
C ALA A 94 11.96 -8.20 -0.90
N CYS A 95 12.17 -9.22 -1.74
CA CYS A 95 11.85 -9.15 -3.17
C CYS A 95 10.37 -8.90 -3.42
N LEU A 96 9.50 -9.66 -2.76
CA LEU A 96 8.04 -9.51 -2.90
C LEU A 96 7.57 -8.12 -2.46
N MET A 97 8.06 -7.65 -1.33
CA MET A 97 7.68 -6.35 -0.80
C MET A 97 8.19 -5.21 -1.68
N THR A 98 9.41 -5.32 -2.22
CA THR A 98 9.96 -4.32 -3.14
C THR A 98 9.11 -4.22 -4.41
N ASP A 99 8.72 -5.36 -4.98
CA ASP A 99 7.84 -5.39 -6.16
C ASP A 99 6.50 -4.71 -5.86
N GLY A 100 5.91 -5.00 -4.70
CA GLY A 100 4.66 -4.39 -4.27
C GLY A 100 4.78 -2.88 -4.07
N CYS A 101 5.85 -2.42 -3.44
CA CYS A 101 6.10 -0.99 -3.25
C CYS A 101 6.24 -0.25 -4.58
N ASN A 102 7.00 -0.81 -5.51
CA ASN A 102 7.19 -0.21 -6.83
C ASN A 102 5.87 -0.12 -7.61
N MET A 103 5.05 -1.15 -7.53
CA MET A 103 3.72 -1.16 -8.15
C MET A 103 2.82 -0.10 -7.53
N GLY A 104 2.82 0.02 -6.21
CA GLY A 104 2.03 1.01 -5.48
C GLY A 104 2.42 2.44 -5.84
N VAL A 105 3.71 2.74 -5.87
CA VAL A 105 4.22 4.07 -6.24
C VAL A 105 3.81 4.43 -7.67
N LYS A 106 3.96 3.50 -8.60
CA LYS A 106 3.55 3.70 -9.99
C LYS A 106 2.06 3.99 -10.09
N SER A 107 1.23 3.18 -9.46
CA SER A 107 -0.23 3.32 -9.52
C SER A 107 -0.71 4.64 -8.92
N LEU A 108 -0.19 5.02 -7.77
CA LEU A 108 -0.57 6.25 -7.09
C LEU A 108 -0.18 7.50 -7.89
N ASN A 109 1.00 7.51 -8.50
CA ASN A 109 1.41 8.60 -9.38
C ASN A 109 0.50 8.71 -10.61
N LYS A 110 0.11 7.57 -11.17
CA LYS A 110 -0.86 7.52 -12.27
C LYS A 110 -2.18 8.16 -11.85
N TYR A 111 -2.69 7.82 -10.67
CA TYR A 111 -3.96 8.38 -10.19
C TYR A 111 -3.86 9.87 -9.89
N LEU A 112 -2.74 10.35 -9.35
CA LEU A 112 -2.50 11.79 -9.18
C LEU A 112 -2.56 12.53 -10.53
N ASN A 113 -2.04 11.92 -11.58
CA ASN A 113 -2.09 12.49 -12.93
C ASN A 113 -3.48 12.42 -13.53
N GLU A 114 -4.24 11.37 -13.24
CA GLU A 114 -5.58 11.15 -13.78
C GLU A 114 -6.62 12.05 -13.08
N PHE A 115 -6.54 12.17 -11.76
CA PHE A 115 -7.49 12.93 -10.96
C PHE A 115 -6.94 14.31 -10.56
N LYS A 116 -6.56 15.08 -11.56
CA LYS A 116 -5.88 16.38 -11.39
C LYS A 116 -6.69 17.41 -10.62
N ALA A 117 -8.02 17.34 -10.70
CA ALA A 117 -8.92 18.28 -10.05
C ALA A 117 -9.22 17.92 -8.59
N ALA A 118 -8.65 16.82 -8.07
CA ALA A 118 -8.80 16.45 -6.68
C ALA A 118 -8.29 17.57 -5.75
N ASP A 119 -8.87 17.67 -4.55
CA ASP A 119 -8.46 18.70 -3.60
C ASP A 119 -7.04 18.43 -3.06
N GLU A 120 -6.44 19.47 -2.46
CA GLU A 120 -5.07 19.38 -1.97
C GLU A 120 -4.95 18.37 -0.83
N LYS A 121 -5.96 18.23 0.01
CA LYS A 121 -5.96 17.29 1.12
C LYS A 121 -5.84 15.84 0.63
N SER A 122 -6.62 15.46 -0.36
CA SER A 122 -6.57 14.10 -0.93
C SER A 122 -5.27 13.86 -1.68
N LYS A 123 -4.74 14.86 -2.38
CA LYS A 123 -3.44 14.76 -3.04
C LYS A 123 -2.31 14.57 -2.03
N ASP A 124 -2.37 15.29 -0.89
CA ASP A 124 -1.38 15.14 0.16
C ASP A 124 -1.41 13.74 0.77
N ILE A 125 -2.60 13.16 0.95
CA ILE A 125 -2.76 11.78 1.42
C ILE A 125 -2.10 10.81 0.43
N ALA A 126 -2.37 10.97 -0.86
CA ALA A 126 -1.76 10.12 -1.89
C ALA A 126 -0.23 10.23 -1.87
N LYS A 127 0.32 11.43 -1.70
CA LYS A 127 1.77 11.66 -1.60
C LYS A 127 2.36 11.04 -0.34
N LYS A 128 1.65 11.09 0.79
CA LYS A 128 2.06 10.40 2.01
C LYS A 128 2.16 8.89 1.80
N LEU A 129 1.18 8.31 1.13
CA LEU A 129 1.19 6.87 0.83
C LEU A 129 2.35 6.51 -0.11
N ILE A 130 2.60 7.32 -1.14
CA ILE A 130 3.76 7.15 -2.02
C ILE A 130 5.04 7.15 -1.21
N ASN A 131 5.19 8.11 -0.30
CA ASN A 131 6.40 8.24 0.53
C ASN A 131 6.58 7.03 1.46
N LEU A 132 5.50 6.48 2.02
CA LEU A 132 5.56 5.26 2.82
C LEU A 132 6.08 4.08 2.01
N GLU A 133 5.57 3.92 0.79
CA GLU A 133 5.97 2.84 -0.11
C GLU A 133 7.44 2.99 -0.55
N GLN A 134 7.85 4.19 -0.91
CA GLN A 134 9.25 4.48 -1.29
C GLN A 134 10.20 4.22 -0.12
N LYS A 135 9.85 4.70 1.06
CA LYS A 135 10.66 4.52 2.25
C LYS A 135 10.83 3.04 2.59
N LEU A 136 9.74 2.27 2.53
CA LEU A 136 9.82 0.84 2.79
C LEU A 136 10.76 0.17 1.81
N SER A 137 10.64 0.45 0.50
CA SER A 137 11.53 -0.15 -0.50
C SER A 137 13.00 0.20 -0.26
N GLU A 138 13.29 1.39 0.23
CA GLU A 138 14.65 1.82 0.58
C GLU A 138 15.16 1.09 1.83
N ASP A 139 14.33 1.02 2.88
CA ASP A 139 14.70 0.44 4.17
C ASP A 139 14.97 -1.07 4.08
N ILE A 140 14.32 -1.76 3.14
CA ILE A 140 14.46 -3.21 2.98
C ILE A 140 15.49 -3.65 1.93
N ARG A 141 16.16 -2.71 1.25
CA ARG A 141 17.19 -3.03 0.25
C ARG A 141 18.28 -3.95 0.79
N GLN A 142 18.65 -3.76 2.03
CA GLN A 142 19.73 -4.54 2.67
C GLN A 142 19.39 -6.03 2.80
N TYR A 143 18.13 -6.40 2.65
CA TYR A 143 17.69 -7.80 2.75
C TYR A 143 17.50 -8.48 1.40
N LEU A 144 17.68 -7.75 0.31
CA LEU A 144 17.58 -8.29 -1.06
C LEU A 144 18.71 -9.27 -1.39
#